data_becd5006cb365bbf67c829813b0e38c7
#
_entry.id   becd5006cb365bbf67c829813b0e38c7
#
_cell.length_a   1.000
_cell.length_b   1.000
_cell.length_c   1.000
_cell.angle_alpha   90.00
_cell.angle_beta   90.00
_cell.angle_gamma   90.00
#
_symmetry.space_group_name_H-M   'P 1'
#
loop_
_entity.id
_entity.type
_entity.pdbx_description
1 polymer ?
#
loop_
_entity_poly.entity_id
_entity_poly.type
_entity_poly.pdbx_seq_one_letter_code
_entity_poly.pdbx_strand_id
1 'polypeptide(L)'
;MTTPAADLAPQPERPDRLETERLILRDFRLEDTEAVHAYGSDPEVTRYMPWGPNSPEDTAAFMARVLEQQATWPRLDLSLAIELKAEACVVGSIALHLRDIRNASVEMGYVLRRDLWGQGIVSEAAAAMTSLGFRLGLHRIAATCDVRNTGSYRVMEKLGMRREGCFRQDRQLRGAWRDTYLYAVLAEEWAAGRR
;
A
#
# COMPACT_ATOMS: atom_id res chain seq x y z
N MET A 1 6.13 -37.48 -0.36
CA MET A 1 5.72 -37.05 -1.70
C MET A 1 5.83 -35.53 -1.74
N THR A 2 6.95 -35.04 -2.28
CA THR A 2 7.28 -33.63 -2.37
C THR A 2 6.52 -33.06 -3.58
N THR A 3 5.52 -32.23 -3.34
CA THR A 3 4.83 -31.49 -4.39
C THR A 3 5.85 -30.54 -5.04
N PRO A 4 6.06 -30.60 -6.37
CA PRO A 4 6.97 -29.68 -7.02
C PRO A 4 6.43 -28.25 -6.86
N ALA A 5 7.35 -27.31 -6.62
CA ALA A 5 7.06 -25.89 -6.68
C ALA A 5 6.39 -25.61 -8.04
N ALA A 6 5.15 -25.15 -7.98
CA ALA A 6 4.42 -24.79 -9.18
C ALA A 6 5.28 -23.83 -10.01
N ASP A 7 5.41 -24.12 -11.30
CA ASP A 7 5.99 -23.27 -12.34
C ASP A 7 5.32 -21.88 -12.23
N LEU A 8 5.93 -21.00 -11.46
CA LEU A 8 5.61 -19.58 -11.51
C LEU A 8 6.04 -19.14 -12.91
N ALA A 9 5.07 -18.70 -13.72
CA ALA A 9 5.33 -18.05 -14.99
C ALA A 9 6.53 -17.10 -14.85
N PRO A 10 7.34 -16.90 -15.91
CA PRO A 10 8.52 -16.05 -15.83
C PRO A 10 8.13 -14.75 -15.14
N GLN A 11 8.72 -14.53 -13.98
CA GLN A 11 8.42 -13.35 -13.15
C GLN A 11 8.70 -12.13 -14.02
N PRO A 12 7.72 -11.25 -14.23
CA PRO A 12 7.98 -10.04 -14.98
C PRO A 12 9.15 -9.30 -14.36
N GLU A 13 9.95 -8.65 -15.20
CA GLU A 13 11.07 -7.84 -14.73
C GLU A 13 10.65 -6.98 -13.56
N ARG A 14 11.45 -6.97 -12.51
CA ARG A 14 11.24 -6.16 -11.30
C ARG A 14 10.98 -4.72 -11.76
N PRO A 15 9.82 -4.14 -11.47
CA PRO A 15 9.61 -2.75 -11.80
C PRO A 15 10.45 -1.90 -10.83
N ASP A 16 11.59 -1.44 -11.27
CA ASP A 16 12.47 -0.59 -10.47
C ASP A 16 11.79 0.75 -10.10
N ARG A 17 10.80 1.14 -10.93
CA ARG A 17 10.15 2.43 -10.83
C ARG A 17 8.83 2.44 -11.61
N LEU A 18 7.76 3.01 -11.01
CA LEU A 18 6.53 3.37 -11.70
C LEU A 18 6.40 4.88 -11.77
N GLU A 19 6.12 5.42 -12.94
CA GLU A 19 5.85 6.83 -13.11
C GLU A 19 4.38 7.08 -13.46
N THR A 20 3.83 8.10 -12.84
CA THR A 20 2.52 8.66 -13.15
C THR A 20 2.68 10.12 -13.58
N GLU A 21 1.59 10.86 -13.72
CA GLU A 21 1.64 12.28 -14.05
C GLU A 21 2.45 13.09 -13.02
N ARG A 22 2.15 12.90 -11.73
CA ARG A 22 2.73 13.69 -10.62
C ARG A 22 3.72 12.93 -9.77
N LEU A 23 3.76 11.57 -9.84
CA LEU A 23 4.45 10.73 -8.86
C LEU A 23 5.50 9.83 -9.51
N ILE A 24 6.47 9.47 -8.67
CA ILE A 24 7.36 8.35 -8.86
C ILE A 24 7.15 7.39 -7.69
N LEU A 25 6.73 6.15 -8.01
CA LEU A 25 6.69 5.07 -7.02
C LEU A 25 7.95 4.24 -7.21
N ARG A 26 8.80 4.21 -6.20
CA ARG A 26 10.11 3.57 -6.25
C ARG A 26 10.47 2.87 -4.94
N ASP A 27 11.50 2.06 -4.99
CA ASP A 27 12.11 1.53 -3.79
C ASP A 27 12.59 2.65 -2.86
N PHE A 28 12.51 2.39 -1.55
CA PHE A 28 13.04 3.31 -0.54
C PHE A 28 14.57 3.38 -0.64
N ARG A 29 15.11 4.53 -0.24
CA ARG A 29 16.53 4.78 -0.07
C ARG A 29 16.80 5.22 1.36
N LEU A 30 18.01 5.04 1.83
CA LEU A 30 18.36 5.43 3.21
C LEU A 30 18.14 6.91 3.46
N GLU A 31 18.40 7.75 2.46
CA GLU A 31 18.18 9.20 2.50
C GLU A 31 16.70 9.61 2.64
N ASP A 32 15.75 8.71 2.41
CA ASP A 32 14.32 8.97 2.60
C ASP A 32 13.91 8.98 4.09
N THR A 33 14.80 8.59 4.99
CA THR A 33 14.49 8.39 6.42
C THR A 33 13.83 9.61 7.07
N GLU A 34 14.34 10.80 6.81
CA GLU A 34 13.78 12.03 7.38
C GLU A 34 12.36 12.32 6.85
N ALA A 35 12.15 12.15 5.54
CA ALA A 35 10.85 12.33 4.92
C ALA A 35 9.83 11.29 5.42
N VAL A 36 10.25 10.03 5.62
CA VAL A 36 9.44 8.97 6.22
C VAL A 36 9.07 9.31 7.66
N HIS A 37 10.04 9.82 8.45
CA HIS A 37 9.79 10.24 9.83
C HIS A 37 8.78 11.37 9.89
N ALA A 38 8.86 12.35 8.98
CA ALA A 38 7.97 13.50 8.97
C ALA A 38 6.48 13.12 8.89
N TYR A 39 6.10 12.14 8.05
CA TYR A 39 4.71 11.67 8.04
C TYR A 39 4.43 10.56 9.06
N GLY A 40 5.43 9.75 9.42
CA GLY A 40 5.27 8.64 10.37
C GLY A 40 5.11 9.09 11.82
N SER A 41 5.67 10.24 12.20
CA SER A 41 5.56 10.84 13.52
C SER A 41 4.35 11.75 13.71
N ASP A 42 3.62 12.11 12.65
CA ASP A 42 2.40 12.93 12.76
C ASP A 42 1.24 12.11 13.35
N PRO A 43 0.69 12.48 14.53
CA PRO A 43 -0.41 11.77 15.15
C PRO A 43 -1.69 11.73 14.31
N GLU A 44 -1.95 12.74 13.48
CA GLU A 44 -3.12 12.75 12.60
C GLU A 44 -2.95 11.78 11.43
N VAL A 45 -1.74 11.67 10.87
CA VAL A 45 -1.43 10.71 9.81
C VAL A 45 -1.57 9.28 10.33
N THR A 46 -1.09 9.02 11.53
CA THR A 46 -1.11 7.68 12.14
C THR A 46 -2.39 7.36 12.91
N ARG A 47 -3.35 8.29 12.97
CA ARG A 47 -4.58 8.19 13.78
C ARG A 47 -5.34 6.87 13.62
N TYR A 48 -5.40 6.33 12.41
CA TYR A 48 -6.09 5.08 12.07
C TYR A 48 -5.15 3.92 11.75
N MET A 49 -3.83 4.13 11.90
CA MET A 49 -2.83 3.11 11.64
C MET A 49 -2.60 2.22 12.86
N PRO A 50 -2.27 0.93 12.68
CA PRO A 50 -1.90 0.03 13.78
C PRO A 50 -0.51 0.32 14.35
N TRP A 51 0.17 1.33 13.84
CA TRP A 51 1.50 1.79 14.22
C TRP A 51 1.52 3.31 14.40
N GLY A 52 2.61 3.82 14.97
CA GLY A 52 2.84 5.25 15.15
C GLY A 52 1.98 5.88 16.27
N PRO A 53 2.18 7.18 16.56
CA PRO A 53 3.23 8.02 15.97
C PRO A 53 4.62 7.45 16.22
N ASN A 54 5.47 7.43 15.19
CA ASN A 54 6.78 6.82 15.26
C ASN A 54 7.77 7.71 16.02
N SER A 55 8.54 7.10 16.91
CA SER A 55 9.80 7.66 17.37
C SER A 55 10.85 7.62 16.23
N PRO A 56 11.98 8.32 16.36
CA PRO A 56 13.10 8.16 15.42
C PRO A 56 13.56 6.70 15.30
N GLU A 57 13.57 5.94 16.41
CA GLU A 57 13.96 4.53 16.47
C GLU A 57 12.96 3.65 15.69
N ASP A 58 11.63 3.91 15.82
CA ASP A 58 10.61 3.20 15.07
C ASP A 58 10.76 3.43 13.56
N THR A 59 11.08 4.67 13.17
CA THR A 59 11.34 5.01 11.77
C THR A 59 12.58 4.32 11.24
N ALA A 60 13.66 4.31 12.02
CA ALA A 60 14.89 3.60 11.65
C ALA A 60 14.65 2.08 11.50
N ALA A 61 13.88 1.48 12.40
CA ALA A 61 13.49 0.07 12.32
C ALA A 61 12.63 -0.24 11.09
N PHE A 62 11.68 0.64 10.74
CA PHE A 62 10.92 0.52 9.49
C PHE A 62 11.83 0.59 8.27
N MET A 63 12.75 1.56 8.20
CA MET A 63 13.67 1.74 7.09
C MET A 63 14.60 0.54 6.92
N ALA A 64 15.19 0.04 8.01
CA ALA A 64 16.03 -1.16 7.97
C ALA A 64 15.27 -2.35 7.38
N ARG A 65 14.05 -2.60 7.86
CA ARG A 65 13.21 -3.70 7.39
C ARG A 65 12.85 -3.58 5.91
N VAL A 66 12.44 -2.39 5.44
CA VAL A 66 12.03 -2.22 4.05
C VAL A 66 13.21 -2.33 3.10
N LEU A 67 14.38 -1.82 3.47
CA LEU A 67 15.61 -1.95 2.69
C LEU A 67 16.07 -3.41 2.59
N GLU A 68 15.98 -4.18 3.66
CA GLU A 68 16.24 -5.61 3.66
C GLU A 68 15.28 -6.37 2.74
N GLN A 69 13.98 -6.09 2.84
CA GLN A 69 12.96 -6.70 1.98
C GLN A 69 13.18 -6.37 0.49
N GLN A 70 13.65 -5.17 0.18
CA GLN A 70 13.97 -4.75 -1.18
C GLN A 70 15.13 -5.53 -1.80
N ALA A 71 16.06 -6.02 -1.00
CA ALA A 71 17.21 -6.78 -1.46
C ALA A 71 16.86 -8.20 -1.94
N THR A 72 15.65 -8.69 -1.57
CA THR A 72 15.20 -10.04 -1.92
C THR A 72 14.25 -10.02 -3.13
N TRP A 73 14.27 -11.10 -3.92
CA TRP A 73 13.31 -11.30 -5.01
C TRP A 73 13.01 -12.81 -5.17
N PRO A 74 11.75 -13.24 -5.35
CA PRO A 74 10.52 -12.42 -5.35
C PRO A 74 10.18 -11.86 -3.97
N ARG A 75 9.53 -10.70 -3.95
CA ARG A 75 9.07 -10.06 -2.71
C ARG A 75 7.69 -10.55 -2.30
N LEU A 76 7.52 -10.85 -1.01
CA LEU A 76 6.20 -11.12 -0.43
C LEU A 76 5.45 -9.81 -0.14
N ASP A 77 6.19 -8.73 0.13
CA ASP A 77 5.67 -7.39 0.35
C ASP A 77 6.33 -6.42 -0.64
N LEU A 78 5.53 -5.84 -1.52
CA LEU A 78 5.98 -4.81 -2.44
C LEU A 78 5.65 -3.44 -1.86
N SER A 79 6.56 -2.89 -1.08
CA SER A 79 6.44 -1.55 -0.48
C SER A 79 7.25 -0.54 -1.28
N LEU A 80 6.59 0.54 -1.74
CA LEU A 80 7.21 1.61 -2.52
C LEU A 80 7.03 2.97 -1.83
N ALA A 81 8.05 3.80 -1.90
CA ALA A 81 7.97 5.21 -1.56
C ALA A 81 7.15 5.95 -2.63
N ILE A 82 6.33 6.90 -2.20
CA ILE A 82 5.63 7.85 -3.07
C ILE A 82 6.45 9.13 -3.10
N GLU A 83 7.17 9.36 -4.20
CA GLU A 83 7.92 10.61 -4.42
C GLU A 83 7.06 11.56 -5.25
N LEU A 84 6.88 12.79 -4.78
CA LEU A 84 6.20 13.85 -5.51
C LEU A 84 7.19 14.56 -6.43
N LYS A 85 6.99 14.49 -7.74
CA LYS A 85 7.92 15.04 -8.76
C LYS A 85 8.20 16.52 -8.55
N ALA A 86 7.18 17.30 -8.18
CA ALA A 86 7.31 18.75 -7.98
C ALA A 86 8.23 19.14 -6.80
N GLU A 87 8.33 18.27 -5.79
CA GLU A 87 9.17 18.52 -4.61
C GLU A 87 10.46 17.69 -4.62
N ALA A 88 10.57 16.71 -5.53
CA ALA A 88 11.63 15.69 -5.54
C ALA A 88 11.83 15.04 -4.16
N CYS A 89 10.74 14.83 -3.43
CA CYS A 89 10.73 14.38 -2.04
C CYS A 89 9.71 13.26 -1.84
N VAL A 90 10.03 12.31 -0.96
CA VAL A 90 9.11 11.27 -0.52
C VAL A 90 8.04 11.88 0.39
N VAL A 91 6.78 11.67 0.02
CA VAL A 91 5.63 12.25 0.71
C VAL A 91 4.71 11.20 1.33
N GLY A 92 4.99 9.93 1.12
CA GLY A 92 4.20 8.82 1.62
C GLY A 92 4.73 7.47 1.17
N SER A 93 3.94 6.44 1.40
CA SER A 93 4.24 5.09 0.92
C SER A 93 2.98 4.34 0.52
N ILE A 94 3.16 3.34 -0.33
CA ILE A 94 2.13 2.41 -0.76
C ILE A 94 2.70 1.00 -0.82
N ALA A 95 1.91 0.01 -0.43
CA ALA A 95 2.36 -1.38 -0.41
C ALA A 95 1.27 -2.34 -0.89
N LEU A 96 1.70 -3.46 -1.49
CA LEU A 96 0.92 -4.67 -1.68
C LEU A 96 1.51 -5.75 -0.78
N HIS A 97 0.75 -6.17 0.23
CA HIS A 97 1.11 -7.21 1.18
C HIS A 97 0.51 -8.53 0.74
N LEU A 98 1.34 -9.53 0.48
CA LEU A 98 0.85 -10.85 0.09
C LEU A 98 0.08 -11.48 1.25
N ARG A 99 -1.19 -11.82 1.01
CA ARG A 99 -2.07 -12.49 1.98
C ARG A 99 -2.21 -13.97 1.70
N ASP A 100 -2.34 -14.32 0.42
CA ASP A 100 -2.50 -15.70 0.01
C ASP A 100 -1.87 -15.90 -1.38
N ILE A 101 -0.71 -16.56 -1.41
CA ILE A 101 0.03 -16.83 -2.65
C ILE A 101 -0.73 -17.77 -3.59
N ARG A 102 -1.49 -18.75 -3.04
CA ARG A 102 -2.22 -19.72 -3.86
C ARG A 102 -3.38 -19.08 -4.59
N ASN A 103 -3.99 -18.08 -3.97
CA ASN A 103 -5.14 -17.36 -4.53
C ASN A 103 -4.74 -16.03 -5.18
N ALA A 104 -3.43 -15.75 -5.30
CA ALA A 104 -2.90 -14.50 -5.86
C ALA A 104 -3.62 -13.26 -5.30
N SER A 105 -3.79 -13.25 -3.95
CA SER A 105 -4.53 -12.22 -3.22
C SER A 105 -3.60 -11.41 -2.33
N VAL A 106 -3.71 -10.08 -2.43
CA VAL A 106 -2.93 -9.12 -1.66
C VAL A 106 -3.83 -8.12 -0.94
N GLU A 107 -3.28 -7.49 0.10
CA GLU A 107 -3.87 -6.32 0.73
C GLU A 107 -3.04 -5.08 0.42
N MET A 108 -3.70 -4.03 -0.05
CA MET A 108 -3.09 -2.73 -0.30
C MET A 108 -3.15 -1.87 0.95
N GLY A 109 -2.00 -1.28 1.31
CA GLY A 109 -1.88 -0.26 2.34
C GLY A 109 -1.21 0.99 1.81
N TYR A 110 -1.55 2.15 2.36
CA TYR A 110 -0.94 3.43 1.99
C TYR A 110 -0.96 4.44 3.14
N VAL A 111 -0.03 5.36 3.09
CA VAL A 111 0.05 6.52 3.98
C VAL A 111 0.55 7.72 3.18
N LEU A 112 0.08 8.93 3.56
CA LEU A 112 0.46 10.17 2.90
C LEU A 112 0.64 11.29 3.94
N ARG A 113 1.63 12.13 3.71
CA ARG A 113 1.86 13.38 4.44
C ARG A 113 0.58 14.24 4.46
N ARG A 114 0.24 14.80 5.61
CA ARG A 114 -1.07 15.40 5.89
C ARG A 114 -1.42 16.59 4.98
N ASP A 115 -0.47 17.45 4.70
CA ASP A 115 -0.65 18.65 3.86
C ASP A 115 -1.03 18.35 2.40
N LEU A 116 -0.87 17.09 1.97
CA LEU A 116 -1.22 16.62 0.63
C LEU A 116 -2.56 15.86 0.57
N TRP A 117 -3.29 15.79 1.69
CA TRP A 117 -4.58 15.12 1.70
C TRP A 117 -5.60 15.86 0.82
N GLY A 118 -6.57 15.11 0.29
CA GLY A 118 -7.63 15.67 -0.56
C GLY A 118 -7.22 16.00 -2.00
N GLN A 119 -5.93 15.94 -2.34
CA GLN A 119 -5.38 16.32 -3.65
C GLN A 119 -5.31 15.16 -4.65
N GLY A 120 -5.80 13.98 -4.30
CA GLY A 120 -5.85 12.82 -5.18
C GLY A 120 -4.52 12.05 -5.34
N ILE A 121 -3.47 12.42 -4.59
CA ILE A 121 -2.14 11.80 -4.65
C ILE A 121 -2.21 10.28 -4.38
N VAL A 122 -2.86 9.88 -3.28
CA VAL A 122 -3.01 8.44 -2.97
C VAL A 122 -3.83 7.71 -4.04
N SER A 123 -4.89 8.33 -4.57
CA SER A 123 -5.71 7.70 -5.62
C SER A 123 -4.89 7.42 -6.88
N GLU A 124 -4.00 8.35 -7.26
CA GLU A 124 -3.08 8.20 -8.39
C GLU A 124 -2.06 7.08 -8.14
N ALA A 125 -1.40 7.09 -6.97
CA ALA A 125 -0.46 6.06 -6.58
C ALA A 125 -1.12 4.66 -6.53
N ALA A 126 -2.31 4.58 -5.93
CA ALA A 126 -3.05 3.34 -5.78
C ALA A 126 -3.55 2.78 -7.13
N ALA A 127 -3.93 3.63 -8.07
CA ALA A 127 -4.28 3.20 -9.43
C ALA A 127 -3.07 2.61 -10.18
N ALA A 128 -1.89 3.22 -10.06
CA ALA A 128 -0.66 2.72 -10.65
C ALA A 128 -0.26 1.36 -10.03
N MET A 129 -0.36 1.26 -8.69
CA MET A 129 -0.02 0.05 -7.94
C MET A 129 -1.00 -1.09 -8.22
N THR A 130 -2.31 -0.80 -8.34
CA THR A 130 -3.33 -1.78 -8.73
C THR A 130 -3.05 -2.33 -10.13
N SER A 131 -2.73 -1.44 -11.07
CA SER A 131 -2.37 -1.84 -12.45
C SER A 131 -1.11 -2.70 -12.47
N LEU A 132 -0.10 -2.38 -11.66
CA LEU A 132 1.08 -3.20 -11.52
C LEU A 132 0.73 -4.57 -10.96
N GLY A 133 -0.02 -4.62 -9.85
CA GLY A 133 -0.40 -5.89 -9.22
C GLY A 133 -1.09 -6.85 -10.20
N PHE A 134 -2.04 -6.36 -10.98
CA PHE A 134 -2.71 -7.20 -11.99
C PHE A 134 -1.80 -7.60 -13.15
N ARG A 135 -0.85 -6.74 -13.57
CA ARG A 135 0.19 -7.15 -14.56
C ARG A 135 1.12 -8.23 -14.01
N LEU A 136 1.35 -8.26 -12.70
CA LEU A 136 2.13 -9.30 -12.01
C LEU A 136 1.33 -10.61 -11.80
N GLY A 137 0.11 -10.69 -12.31
CA GLY A 137 -0.73 -11.89 -12.24
C GLY A 137 -1.57 -12.02 -10.97
N LEU A 138 -1.70 -10.95 -10.17
CA LEU A 138 -2.63 -10.98 -9.03
C LEU A 138 -4.07 -11.13 -9.53
N HIS A 139 -4.86 -11.87 -8.78
CA HIS A 139 -6.29 -12.05 -9.05
C HIS A 139 -7.15 -11.03 -8.29
N ARG A 140 -6.73 -10.68 -7.09
CA ARG A 140 -7.51 -9.87 -6.16
C ARG A 140 -6.64 -8.89 -5.38
N ILE A 141 -7.06 -7.64 -5.30
CA ILE A 141 -6.47 -6.61 -4.44
C ILE A 141 -7.55 -6.14 -3.47
N ALA A 142 -7.33 -6.37 -2.18
CA ALA A 142 -8.18 -5.90 -1.10
C ALA A 142 -7.55 -4.72 -0.39
N ALA A 143 -8.34 -3.97 0.36
CA ALA A 143 -7.87 -2.95 1.29
C ALA A 143 -8.83 -2.84 2.46
N THR A 144 -8.31 -2.53 3.64
CA THR A 144 -9.11 -2.35 4.85
C THR A 144 -8.90 -0.96 5.46
N CYS A 145 -9.91 -0.42 6.14
CA CYS A 145 -9.77 0.81 6.91
C CYS A 145 -10.77 0.88 8.07
N ASP A 146 -10.45 1.66 9.11
CA ASP A 146 -11.41 2.07 10.14
C ASP A 146 -12.61 2.76 9.46
N VAL A 147 -13.82 2.43 9.87
CA VAL A 147 -15.07 2.97 9.28
C VAL A 147 -15.15 4.51 9.32
N ARG A 148 -14.37 5.16 10.21
CA ARG A 148 -14.28 6.62 10.35
C ARG A 148 -13.21 7.24 9.45
N ASN A 149 -12.34 6.43 8.83
CA ASN A 149 -11.30 6.91 7.93
C ASN A 149 -11.90 7.18 6.53
N THR A 150 -12.67 8.28 6.45
CA THR A 150 -13.35 8.70 5.21
C THR A 150 -12.38 8.89 4.05
N GLY A 151 -11.17 9.41 4.32
CA GLY A 151 -10.15 9.59 3.30
C GLY A 151 -9.76 8.28 2.64
N SER A 152 -9.58 7.22 3.44
CA SER A 152 -9.16 5.92 2.93
C SER A 152 -10.26 5.23 2.11
N TYR A 153 -11.48 5.09 2.62
CA TYR A 153 -12.51 4.37 1.85
C TYR A 153 -12.91 5.12 0.57
N ARG A 154 -12.84 6.46 0.52
CA ARG A 154 -13.04 7.22 -0.72
C ARG A 154 -11.97 6.96 -1.78
N VAL A 155 -10.73 6.69 -1.37
CA VAL A 155 -9.68 6.21 -2.31
C VAL A 155 -10.08 4.87 -2.90
N MET A 156 -10.50 3.92 -2.06
CA MET A 156 -10.94 2.59 -2.49
C MET A 156 -12.13 2.66 -3.47
N GLU A 157 -13.12 3.50 -3.17
CA GLU A 157 -14.28 3.73 -4.04
C GLU A 157 -13.89 4.34 -5.39
N LYS A 158 -12.96 5.32 -5.41
CA LYS A 158 -12.42 5.90 -6.65
C LYS A 158 -11.67 4.89 -7.52
N LEU A 159 -11.09 3.85 -6.91
CA LEU A 159 -10.47 2.74 -7.63
C LEU A 159 -11.48 1.72 -8.16
N GLY A 160 -12.78 1.92 -7.92
CA GLY A 160 -13.82 0.96 -8.29
C GLY A 160 -13.86 -0.28 -7.39
N MET A 161 -13.20 -0.23 -6.22
CA MET A 161 -13.30 -1.32 -5.24
C MET A 161 -14.72 -1.39 -4.68
N ARG A 162 -15.25 -2.60 -4.54
CA ARG A 162 -16.53 -2.86 -3.87
C ARG A 162 -16.32 -3.08 -2.39
N ARG A 163 -17.20 -2.51 -1.56
CA ARG A 163 -17.26 -2.86 -0.14
C ARG A 163 -17.88 -4.22 0.02
N GLU A 164 -17.11 -5.18 0.53
CA GLU A 164 -17.54 -6.57 0.72
C GLU A 164 -17.98 -6.85 2.15
N GLY A 165 -17.61 -6.00 3.11
CA GLY A 165 -18.00 -6.22 4.49
C GLY A 165 -17.67 -5.08 5.43
N CYS A 166 -18.19 -5.24 6.65
CA CYS A 166 -17.84 -4.46 7.82
C CYS A 166 -17.61 -5.43 8.98
N PHE A 167 -16.37 -5.51 9.45
CA PHE A 167 -16.03 -6.29 10.63
C PHE A 167 -16.25 -5.45 11.87
N ARG A 168 -17.11 -5.90 12.76
CA ARG A 168 -17.41 -5.17 14.00
C ARG A 168 -16.39 -5.51 15.06
N GLN A 169 -15.75 -4.49 15.63
CA GLN A 169 -14.83 -4.61 16.74
C GLN A 169 -13.71 -5.64 16.51
N ASP A 170 -13.19 -5.70 15.27
CA ASP A 170 -12.17 -6.68 14.88
C ASP A 170 -10.75 -6.25 15.25
N ARG A 171 -10.57 -4.99 15.59
CA ARG A 171 -9.26 -4.44 15.96
C ARG A 171 -9.35 -3.60 17.23
N GLN A 172 -8.33 -3.72 18.07
CA GLN A 172 -8.12 -2.79 19.18
C GLN A 172 -7.05 -1.79 18.80
N LEU A 173 -7.41 -0.51 18.76
CA LEU A 173 -6.49 0.57 18.44
C LEU A 173 -6.50 1.61 19.56
N ARG A 174 -5.32 1.80 20.19
CA ARG A 174 -5.14 2.74 21.31
C ARG A 174 -6.20 2.58 22.40
N GLY A 175 -6.41 1.33 22.84
CA GLY A 175 -7.35 0.98 23.90
C GLY A 175 -8.84 0.97 23.52
N ALA A 176 -9.20 1.25 22.28
CA ALA A 176 -10.59 1.24 21.83
C ALA A 176 -10.82 0.25 20.70
N TRP A 177 -11.92 -0.51 20.79
CA TRP A 177 -12.37 -1.39 19.73
C TRP A 177 -12.84 -0.60 18.50
N ARG A 178 -12.53 -1.10 17.31
CA ARG A 178 -12.77 -0.44 16.04
C ARG A 178 -13.46 -1.38 15.06
N ASP A 179 -14.39 -0.80 14.31
CA ASP A 179 -14.99 -1.46 13.17
C ASP A 179 -14.14 -1.19 11.92
N THR A 180 -14.04 -2.19 11.04
CA THR A 180 -13.22 -2.14 9.84
C THR A 180 -14.04 -2.44 8.60
N TYR A 181 -13.99 -1.57 7.60
CA TYR A 181 -14.46 -1.88 6.26
C TYR A 181 -13.45 -2.72 5.51
N LEU A 182 -13.96 -3.68 4.75
CA LEU A 182 -13.22 -4.42 3.74
C LEU A 182 -13.72 -4.02 2.34
N TYR A 183 -12.81 -3.61 1.50
CA TYR A 183 -13.02 -3.34 0.08
C TYR A 183 -12.12 -4.23 -0.77
N ALA A 184 -12.56 -4.55 -2.00
CA ALA A 184 -11.72 -5.28 -2.95
C ALA A 184 -12.09 -4.96 -4.39
N VAL A 185 -11.13 -5.24 -5.29
CA VAL A 185 -11.32 -5.25 -6.74
C VAL A 185 -10.67 -6.49 -7.34
N LEU A 186 -11.33 -7.09 -8.33
CA LEU A 186 -10.83 -8.23 -9.08
C LEU A 186 -10.15 -7.80 -10.38
N ALA A 187 -9.25 -8.62 -10.90
CA ALA A 187 -8.52 -8.33 -12.12
C ALA A 187 -9.45 -8.05 -13.31
N GLU A 188 -10.53 -8.83 -13.46
CA GLU A 188 -11.52 -8.67 -14.52
C GLU A 188 -12.33 -7.37 -14.38
N GLU A 189 -12.68 -6.97 -13.17
CA GLU A 189 -13.39 -5.72 -12.89
C GLU A 189 -12.52 -4.50 -13.24
N TRP A 190 -11.24 -4.56 -12.88
CA TRP A 190 -10.26 -3.52 -13.22
C TRP A 190 -10.06 -3.36 -14.72
N ALA A 191 -9.98 -4.48 -15.44
CA ALA A 191 -9.86 -4.48 -16.90
C ALA A 191 -11.11 -3.91 -17.59
N ALA A 192 -12.31 -4.20 -17.06
CA ALA A 192 -13.58 -3.71 -17.61
C ALA A 192 -13.80 -2.20 -17.39
N GLY A 193 -13.39 -1.67 -16.24
CA GLY A 193 -13.55 -0.24 -15.90
C GLY A 193 -12.60 0.73 -16.64
N ARG A 194 -11.66 0.22 -17.44
CA ARG A 194 -10.67 1.00 -18.22
C ARG A 194 -10.90 1.03 -19.74
N ARG A 195 -12.06 0.54 -20.18
CA ARG A 195 -12.45 0.60 -21.61
C ARG A 195 -13.14 1.90 -21.96
#